data_04646ce4614c49531d223becdde954da
#
_entry.id   04646ce4614c49531d223becdde954da
#
_cell.length_a   1.000
_cell.length_b   1.000
_cell.length_c   1.000
_cell.angle_alpha   90.00
_cell.angle_beta   90.00
_cell.angle_gamma   90.00
#
_symmetry.space_group_name_H-M   'P 1'
#
loop_
_entity.id
_entity.type
_entity.pdbx_description
1 polymer ?
#
loop_
_entity_poly.entity_id
_entity_poly.type
_entity_poly.pdbx_seq_one_letter_code
_entity_poly.pdbx_strand_id
1 'polypeptide(L)'
;LHTAYRRQRQMCIRDRVHAAQRAAFSVAIDAAIKAVRGKGTEHMAEEAVKLINLAEPLLSKRYKASAFDAARKFVQDPNGKWMEYAYRAINEIDPHILKMNVLNLGYEGMFSGYNYVMELRKKYDCNMPWILLFDPTASCNLHCKGCWAAEYGKTLNLTYEEMDKLVTEGEELGIHWYMCTGGEPMCRKNDLLKLAAAHQSSVFHLFTNGTLIDEEFCKEVQKVGNMAFFISIEGIGDATDDRRGKGVFDKVMHAMDLMQKHGLLYGTSICYTSQNYKAVTSDEFIDMLISHGVRFNWYFHYMPIGDGANVDLMLNAEQREYMIHRVREIRGLTGGKQIFCIDFQNDGEYIDGVLQEGGSTHISILPEMWSPAYSSITPAPTSMTRACWNACSSPCSRNITRASPSTATICVPARCWRTRRYCVKWSKRPARIPPTRSLRRRRIT
;
A
#
# COMPACT_ATOMS: atom_id res chain seq x y z
N LEU A 1 -24.93 27.06 22.40
CA LEU A 1 -23.60 27.52 22.87
C LEU A 1 -22.95 26.50 23.81
N HIS A 2 -23.59 26.00 24.85
CA HIS A 2 -23.00 25.01 25.78
C HIS A 2 -22.58 23.70 25.12
N THR A 3 -23.34 23.19 24.16
CA THR A 3 -23.04 21.93 23.46
C THR A 3 -21.87 22.07 22.51
N ALA A 4 -21.76 23.21 21.81
CA ALA A 4 -20.63 23.49 20.91
C ALA A 4 -19.31 23.67 21.70
N TYR A 5 -19.35 24.43 22.80
CA TYR A 5 -18.22 24.61 23.70
C TYR A 5 -17.75 23.29 24.33
N ARG A 6 -18.67 22.42 24.73
CA ARG A 6 -18.37 21.08 25.27
C ARG A 6 -17.69 20.19 24.23
N ARG A 7 -18.16 20.21 22.97
CA ARG A 7 -17.55 19.49 21.86
C ARG A 7 -16.13 20.00 21.55
N GLN A 8 -15.96 21.31 21.49
CA GLN A 8 -14.66 21.94 21.25
C GLN A 8 -13.65 21.61 22.35
N ARG A 9 -14.08 21.63 23.61
CA ARG A 9 -13.24 21.25 24.76
C ARG A 9 -12.86 19.76 24.73
N GLN A 10 -13.78 18.88 24.35
CA GLN A 10 -13.49 17.45 24.18
C GLN A 10 -12.50 17.20 23.05
N MET A 11 -12.61 17.92 21.92
CA MET A 11 -11.62 17.86 20.84
C MET A 11 -10.24 18.30 21.34
N CYS A 12 -10.11 19.45 21.96
CA CYS A 12 -8.82 19.93 22.48
C CYS A 12 -8.17 18.98 23.50
N ILE A 13 -8.97 18.31 24.36
CA ILE A 13 -8.44 17.34 25.32
C ILE A 13 -7.94 16.09 24.58
N ARG A 14 -8.71 15.59 23.61
CA ARG A 14 -8.34 14.43 22.79
C ARG A 14 -7.05 14.70 22.01
N ASP A 15 -6.91 15.87 21.38
CA ASP A 15 -5.74 16.25 20.62
C ASP A 15 -4.47 16.33 21.50
N ARG A 16 -4.60 16.85 22.73
CA ARG A 16 -3.49 16.88 23.71
C ARG A 16 -3.10 15.49 24.18
N VAL A 17 -4.06 14.62 24.45
CA VAL A 17 -3.80 13.22 24.85
C VAL A 17 -3.13 12.48 23.71
N HIS A 18 -3.62 12.63 22.49
CA HIS A 18 -3.04 12.02 21.31
C HIS A 18 -1.59 12.49 21.09
N ALA A 19 -1.33 13.79 21.15
CA ALA A 19 0.02 14.35 21.00
C ALA A 19 0.98 13.80 22.09
N ALA A 20 0.54 13.71 23.34
CA ALA A 20 1.34 13.15 24.43
C ALA A 20 1.63 11.64 24.23
N GLN A 21 0.65 10.88 23.79
CA GLN A 21 0.81 9.45 23.46
C GLN A 21 1.77 9.26 22.29
N ARG A 22 1.61 10.03 21.21
CA ARG A 22 2.50 10.00 20.05
C ARG A 22 3.95 10.30 20.46
N ALA A 23 4.15 11.30 21.30
CA ALA A 23 5.48 11.64 21.81
C ALA A 23 6.08 10.49 22.64
N ALA A 24 5.30 9.85 23.50
CA ALA A 24 5.75 8.71 24.29
C ALA A 24 6.12 7.51 23.40
N PHE A 25 5.32 7.19 22.39
CA PHE A 25 5.64 6.15 21.39
C PHE A 25 6.91 6.50 20.60
N SER A 26 7.08 7.75 20.21
CA SER A 26 8.27 8.22 19.52
C SER A 26 9.55 7.99 20.34
N VAL A 27 9.51 8.30 21.64
CA VAL A 27 10.65 8.05 22.56
C VAL A 27 10.88 6.54 22.74
N ALA A 28 9.82 5.75 22.85
CA ALA A 28 9.93 4.29 23.00
C ALA A 28 10.55 3.64 21.74
N ILE A 29 10.17 4.10 20.54
CA ILE A 29 10.74 3.61 19.28
C ILE A 29 12.24 3.98 19.20
N ASP A 30 12.63 5.21 19.54
CA ASP A 30 14.04 5.62 19.55
C ASP A 30 14.86 4.75 20.53
N ALA A 31 14.32 4.51 21.73
CA ALA A 31 14.95 3.66 22.71
C ALA A 31 15.11 2.21 22.23
N ALA A 32 14.07 1.66 21.60
CA ALA A 32 14.09 0.31 21.03
C ALA A 32 15.11 0.16 19.90
N ILE A 33 15.12 1.12 18.94
CA ILE A 33 16.11 1.12 17.86
C ILE A 33 17.53 1.19 18.43
N LYS A 34 17.79 2.11 19.38
CA LYS A 34 19.09 2.26 20.02
C LYS A 34 19.50 1.02 20.82
N ALA A 35 18.56 0.33 21.43
CA ALA A 35 18.83 -0.86 22.24
C ALA A 35 19.36 -2.02 21.38
N VAL A 36 18.90 -2.16 20.13
CA VAL A 36 19.18 -3.34 19.29
C VAL A 36 20.17 -3.08 18.16
N ARG A 37 20.29 -1.83 17.68
CA ARG A 37 21.14 -1.48 16.55
C ARG A 37 22.62 -1.80 16.84
N GLY A 38 23.27 -2.57 15.95
CA GLY A 38 24.67 -2.96 16.05
C GLY A 38 25.00 -4.06 17.06
N LYS A 39 23.98 -4.73 17.65
CA LYS A 39 24.21 -5.67 18.78
C LYS A 39 23.94 -7.16 18.47
N GLY A 40 23.71 -7.53 17.24
CA GLY A 40 23.44 -8.91 16.84
C GLY A 40 22.00 -9.39 17.09
N THR A 41 21.66 -10.52 16.46
CA THR A 41 20.28 -11.06 16.45
C THR A 41 19.84 -11.64 17.81
N GLU A 42 20.77 -12.25 18.57
CA GLU A 42 20.46 -12.79 19.91
C GLU A 42 20.01 -11.69 20.87
N HIS A 43 20.78 -10.59 20.95
CA HIS A 43 20.42 -9.44 21.78
C HIS A 43 19.10 -8.80 21.31
N MET A 44 18.88 -8.73 20.00
CA MET A 44 17.62 -8.22 19.45
C MET A 44 16.43 -9.11 19.85
N ALA A 45 16.60 -10.44 19.89
CA ALA A 45 15.57 -11.37 20.35
C ALA A 45 15.21 -11.14 21.83
N GLU A 46 16.20 -10.97 22.69
CA GLU A 46 15.99 -10.65 24.11
C GLU A 46 15.22 -9.35 24.31
N GLU A 47 15.62 -8.27 23.62
CA GLU A 47 14.93 -6.98 23.70
C GLU A 47 13.50 -7.05 23.12
N ALA A 48 13.28 -7.82 22.05
CA ALA A 48 11.97 -8.04 21.49
C ALA A 48 11.03 -8.76 22.49
N VAL A 49 11.53 -9.77 23.22
CA VAL A 49 10.75 -10.43 24.29
C VAL A 49 10.38 -9.44 25.39
N LYS A 50 11.31 -8.58 25.83
CA LYS A 50 11.02 -7.53 26.83
C LYS A 50 9.91 -6.58 26.35
N LEU A 51 9.98 -6.15 25.08
CA LEU A 51 8.94 -5.29 24.48
C LEU A 51 7.58 -5.99 24.39
N ILE A 52 7.53 -7.27 24.02
CA ILE A 52 6.29 -8.06 23.99
C ILE A 52 5.68 -8.14 25.39
N ASN A 53 6.49 -8.44 26.41
CA ASN A 53 6.04 -8.54 27.80
C ASN A 53 5.51 -7.19 28.34
N LEU A 54 6.12 -6.07 27.93
CA LEU A 54 5.65 -4.73 28.26
C LEU A 54 4.34 -4.37 27.53
N ALA A 55 4.17 -4.81 26.28
CA ALA A 55 3.00 -4.53 25.46
C ALA A 55 1.78 -5.40 25.83
N GLU A 56 1.99 -6.61 26.31
CA GLU A 56 0.92 -7.58 26.60
C GLU A 56 -0.15 -7.02 27.54
N PRO A 57 0.15 -6.44 28.72
CA PRO A 57 -0.89 -5.89 29.60
C PRO A 57 -1.66 -4.73 28.96
N LEU A 58 -1.03 -3.95 28.09
CA LEU A 58 -1.65 -2.82 27.39
C LEU A 58 -2.59 -3.28 26.27
N LEU A 59 -2.27 -4.39 25.62
CA LEU A 59 -2.95 -4.88 24.42
C LEU A 59 -3.82 -6.13 24.68
N SER A 60 -3.86 -6.65 25.90
CA SER A 60 -4.61 -7.86 26.29
C SER A 60 -6.12 -7.77 26.02
N LYS A 61 -6.70 -6.56 26.01
CA LYS A 61 -8.10 -6.34 25.62
C LYS A 61 -8.35 -6.50 24.12
N ARG A 62 -7.31 -6.40 23.30
CA ARG A 62 -7.40 -6.44 21.84
C ARG A 62 -6.94 -7.77 21.26
N TYR A 63 -5.93 -8.40 21.87
CA TYR A 63 -5.33 -9.64 21.42
C TYR A 63 -5.39 -10.73 22.48
N LYS A 64 -5.58 -11.98 22.06
CA LYS A 64 -5.57 -13.13 22.94
C LYS A 64 -4.15 -13.41 23.46
N ALA A 65 -4.01 -13.99 24.63
CA ALA A 65 -2.71 -14.39 25.20
C ALA A 65 -1.89 -15.25 24.23
N SER A 66 -2.54 -16.16 23.51
CA SER A 66 -1.89 -17.02 22.52
C SER A 66 -1.16 -16.25 21.39
N ALA A 67 -1.57 -15.02 21.09
CA ALA A 67 -0.89 -14.18 20.09
C ALA A 67 0.46 -13.67 20.62
N PHE A 68 0.54 -13.31 21.91
CA PHE A 68 1.78 -12.91 22.56
C PHE A 68 2.73 -14.10 22.74
N ASP A 69 2.20 -15.29 23.06
CA ASP A 69 3.00 -16.52 23.11
C ASP A 69 3.59 -16.87 21.76
N ALA A 70 2.79 -16.76 20.69
CA ALA A 70 3.26 -16.97 19.33
C ALA A 70 4.34 -15.94 18.94
N ALA A 71 4.17 -14.67 19.32
CA ALA A 71 5.15 -13.62 19.06
C ALA A 71 6.46 -13.89 19.83
N ARG A 72 6.40 -14.26 21.12
CA ARG A 72 7.58 -14.64 21.91
C ARG A 72 8.33 -15.81 21.26
N LYS A 73 7.61 -16.88 20.90
CA LYS A 73 8.20 -18.02 20.23
C LYS A 73 8.88 -17.67 18.90
N PHE A 74 8.25 -16.78 18.15
CA PHE A 74 8.78 -16.30 16.85
C PHE A 74 10.09 -15.53 17.01
N VAL A 75 10.19 -14.63 17.98
CA VAL A 75 11.39 -13.80 18.19
C VAL A 75 12.49 -14.54 18.97
N GLN A 76 12.20 -15.67 19.61
CA GLN A 76 13.17 -16.49 20.33
C GLN A 76 14.04 -17.36 19.41
N ASP A 77 13.78 -17.40 18.10
CA ASP A 77 14.69 -18.00 17.11
C ASP A 77 15.60 -16.92 16.51
N PRO A 78 16.76 -16.62 17.09
CA PRO A 78 17.65 -15.56 16.65
C PRO A 78 18.28 -15.87 15.27
N ASN A 79 18.29 -17.15 14.86
CA ASN A 79 18.77 -17.59 13.56
C ASN A 79 17.62 -17.72 12.54
N GLY A 80 16.40 -17.42 12.94
CA GLY A 80 15.26 -17.40 12.05
C GLY A 80 15.37 -16.32 11.00
N LYS A 81 15.00 -16.64 9.76
CA LYS A 81 15.10 -15.70 8.63
C LYS A 81 14.45 -14.34 8.88
N TRP A 82 13.37 -14.30 9.67
CA TRP A 82 12.65 -13.08 9.98
C TRP A 82 13.33 -12.22 11.06
N MET A 83 14.08 -12.85 11.95
CA MET A 83 14.92 -12.13 12.88
C MET A 83 16.10 -11.49 12.15
N GLU A 84 16.72 -12.22 11.23
CA GLU A 84 17.76 -11.69 10.34
C GLU A 84 17.22 -10.57 9.44
N TYR A 85 16.03 -10.74 8.88
CA TYR A 85 15.36 -9.66 8.13
C TYR A 85 15.15 -8.40 8.98
N ALA A 86 14.64 -8.56 10.20
CA ALA A 86 14.43 -7.44 11.11
C ALA A 86 15.75 -6.79 11.53
N TYR A 87 16.79 -7.60 11.80
CA TYR A 87 18.14 -7.11 12.12
C TYR A 87 18.71 -6.26 10.97
N ARG A 88 18.62 -6.74 9.74
CA ARG A 88 19.05 -6.00 8.57
C ARG A 88 18.24 -4.70 8.41
N ALA A 89 16.92 -4.74 8.54
CA ALA A 89 16.08 -3.54 8.46
C ALA A 89 16.46 -2.49 9.50
N ILE A 90 16.71 -2.89 10.74
CA ILE A 90 17.09 -1.96 11.83
C ILE A 90 18.49 -1.38 11.60
N ASN A 91 19.42 -2.15 11.04
CA ASN A 91 20.81 -1.71 10.88
C ASN A 91 21.08 -0.97 9.58
N GLU A 92 20.39 -1.30 8.50
CA GLU A 92 20.65 -0.74 7.16
C GLU A 92 19.74 0.47 6.83
N ILE A 93 18.52 0.55 7.42
CA ILE A 93 17.66 1.72 7.22
C ILE A 93 18.11 2.87 8.16
N ASP A 94 18.04 4.10 7.66
CA ASP A 94 18.27 5.29 8.47
C ASP A 94 17.33 5.30 9.70
N PRO A 95 17.84 5.55 10.93
CA PRO A 95 17.04 5.49 12.13
C PRO A 95 15.84 6.46 12.14
N HIS A 96 15.98 7.64 11.54
CA HIS A 96 14.90 8.60 11.43
C HIS A 96 13.80 8.08 10.49
N ILE A 97 14.17 7.57 9.33
CA ILE A 97 13.22 6.96 8.38
C ILE A 97 12.49 5.77 9.02
N LEU A 98 13.23 4.87 9.66
CA LEU A 98 12.65 3.72 10.35
C LEU A 98 11.65 4.16 11.42
N LYS A 99 12.07 5.11 12.27
CA LYS A 99 11.22 5.69 13.31
C LYS A 99 9.95 6.31 12.75
N MET A 100 10.06 7.15 11.74
CA MET A 100 8.91 7.87 11.17
C MET A 100 7.91 6.90 10.53
N ASN A 101 8.39 5.89 9.81
CA ASN A 101 7.51 4.89 9.22
C ASN A 101 6.84 4.02 10.30
N VAL A 102 7.57 3.54 11.31
CA VAL A 102 7.01 2.75 12.42
C VAL A 102 6.02 3.57 13.24
N LEU A 103 6.32 4.82 13.54
CA LEU A 103 5.44 5.71 14.30
C LEU A 103 4.16 6.01 13.53
N ASN A 104 4.26 6.38 12.25
CA ASN A 104 3.10 6.81 11.48
C ASN A 104 2.25 5.63 11.00
N LEU A 105 2.83 4.52 10.54
CA LEU A 105 2.05 3.31 10.22
C LEU A 105 1.54 2.59 11.46
N GLY A 106 2.41 2.42 12.46
CA GLY A 106 2.07 1.66 13.66
C GLY A 106 1.15 2.44 14.59
N TYR A 107 1.59 3.59 15.10
CA TYR A 107 0.79 4.35 16.05
C TYR A 107 -0.36 5.10 15.39
N GLU A 108 -0.09 5.94 14.38
CA GLU A 108 -1.14 6.73 13.73
C GLU A 108 -2.09 5.86 12.90
N GLY A 109 -1.58 5.04 11.99
CA GLY A 109 -2.41 4.24 11.08
C GLY A 109 -3.10 3.07 11.78
N MET A 110 -2.34 2.20 12.47
CA MET A 110 -2.88 0.93 12.97
C MET A 110 -3.46 1.01 14.39
N PHE A 111 -2.99 1.91 15.24
CA PHE A 111 -3.45 2.00 16.62
C PHE A 111 -4.45 3.15 16.83
N SER A 112 -4.02 4.40 16.71
CA SER A 112 -4.86 5.58 16.96
C SER A 112 -5.86 5.79 15.82
N GLY A 113 -5.41 5.89 14.59
CA GLY A 113 -6.24 6.14 13.41
C GLY A 113 -7.26 5.04 13.17
N TYR A 114 -6.86 3.76 13.34
CA TYR A 114 -7.79 2.64 13.19
C TYR A 114 -9.00 2.75 14.13
N ASN A 115 -8.79 3.04 15.39
CA ASN A 115 -9.90 3.20 16.35
C ASN A 115 -10.84 4.33 15.94
N TYR A 116 -10.27 5.44 15.48
CA TYR A 116 -11.03 6.59 15.02
C TYR A 116 -11.81 6.30 13.73
N VAL A 117 -11.19 5.65 12.76
CA VAL A 117 -11.85 5.17 11.54
C VAL A 117 -13.03 4.27 11.87
N MET A 118 -12.89 3.36 12.84
CA MET A 118 -13.98 2.47 13.27
C MET A 118 -15.13 3.22 13.95
N GLU A 119 -14.86 4.29 14.69
CA GLU A 119 -15.89 5.19 15.23
C GLU A 119 -16.63 5.94 14.11
N LEU A 120 -15.89 6.47 13.13
CA LEU A 120 -16.46 7.15 11.98
C LEU A 120 -17.33 6.24 11.11
N ARG A 121 -16.91 4.97 10.91
CA ARG A 121 -17.73 3.96 10.21
C ARG A 121 -19.08 3.77 10.87
N LYS A 122 -19.12 3.63 12.19
CA LYS A 122 -20.37 3.51 12.96
C LYS A 122 -21.22 4.77 12.89
N LYS A 123 -20.58 5.93 13.01
CA LYS A 123 -21.27 7.24 13.02
C LYS A 123 -21.93 7.56 11.70
N TYR A 124 -21.26 7.25 10.59
CA TYR A 124 -21.69 7.63 9.24
C TYR A 124 -22.32 6.48 8.45
N ASP A 125 -22.36 5.27 9.01
CA ASP A 125 -22.85 4.04 8.34
C ASP A 125 -22.20 3.86 6.95
N CYS A 126 -20.91 4.13 6.85
CA CYS A 126 -20.15 3.99 5.62
C CYS A 126 -18.76 3.40 5.87
N ASN A 127 -18.18 2.84 4.81
CA ASN A 127 -16.86 2.26 4.87
C ASN A 127 -15.81 3.38 4.76
N MET A 128 -15.08 3.64 5.84
CA MET A 128 -13.98 4.60 5.84
C MET A 128 -12.68 3.87 5.49
N PRO A 129 -11.94 4.33 4.47
CA PRO A 129 -10.65 3.74 4.13
C PRO A 129 -9.61 4.07 5.20
N TRP A 130 -8.54 3.32 5.23
CA TRP A 130 -7.36 3.58 6.05
C TRP A 130 -6.12 3.90 5.19
N ILE A 131 -6.24 3.71 3.88
CA ILE A 131 -5.26 4.08 2.86
C ILE A 131 -5.96 4.94 1.80
N LEU A 132 -5.30 6.01 1.37
CA LEU A 132 -5.65 6.75 0.16
C LEU A 132 -4.58 6.55 -0.90
N LEU A 133 -5.03 6.22 -2.12
CA LEU A 133 -4.17 6.15 -3.29
C LEU A 133 -4.56 7.30 -4.23
N PHE A 134 -3.60 8.10 -4.67
CA PHE A 134 -3.82 9.19 -5.60
C PHE A 134 -2.69 9.32 -6.62
N ASP A 135 -3.00 9.93 -7.75
CA ASP A 135 -2.08 10.18 -8.85
C ASP A 135 -1.68 11.65 -8.87
N PRO A 136 -0.47 12.03 -8.42
CA PRO A 136 0.00 13.42 -8.46
C PRO A 136 0.03 13.98 -9.88
N THR A 137 0.26 13.11 -10.88
CA THR A 137 0.37 13.46 -12.29
C THR A 137 0.09 12.25 -13.18
N ALA A 138 -0.51 12.49 -14.34
CA ALA A 138 -0.60 11.51 -15.41
C ALA A 138 0.65 11.51 -16.30
N SER A 139 1.55 12.51 -16.17
CA SER A 139 2.80 12.58 -16.94
C SER A 139 3.77 11.50 -16.51
N CYS A 140 4.44 10.87 -17.49
CA CYS A 140 5.50 9.89 -17.27
C CYS A 140 6.66 10.15 -18.23
N ASN A 141 7.88 9.94 -17.77
CA ASN A 141 9.10 10.03 -18.56
C ASN A 141 9.45 8.74 -19.32
N LEU A 142 8.64 7.66 -19.15
CA LEU A 142 8.78 6.39 -19.86
C LEU A 142 7.52 6.07 -20.69
N HIS A 143 7.67 5.06 -21.58
CA HIS A 143 6.60 4.52 -22.44
C HIS A 143 6.60 2.99 -22.38
N CYS A 144 6.29 2.45 -21.19
CA CYS A 144 6.35 1.01 -20.93
C CYS A 144 5.30 0.24 -21.74
N LYS A 145 5.66 -0.93 -22.30
CA LYS A 145 4.74 -1.82 -23.00
C LYS A 145 3.61 -2.28 -22.07
N GLY A 146 2.37 -2.08 -22.49
CA GLY A 146 1.19 -2.47 -21.73
C GLY A 146 1.05 -1.73 -20.38
N CYS A 147 1.42 -0.47 -20.33
CA CYS A 147 1.21 0.38 -19.16
C CYS A 147 -0.27 0.76 -19.07
N TRP A 148 -0.92 0.38 -17.97
CA TRP A 148 -2.33 0.71 -17.74
C TRP A 148 -2.60 2.21 -17.59
N ALA A 149 -1.61 2.98 -17.11
CA ALA A 149 -1.71 4.43 -16.94
C ALA A 149 -1.53 5.22 -18.25
N ALA A 150 -1.06 4.60 -19.34
CA ALA A 150 -0.85 5.28 -20.62
C ALA A 150 -2.16 5.77 -21.26
N GLU A 151 -3.29 5.17 -20.90
CA GLU A 151 -4.62 5.54 -21.41
C GLU A 151 -5.08 6.94 -20.94
N TYR A 152 -4.57 7.44 -19.81
CA TYR A 152 -5.05 8.71 -19.23
C TYR A 152 -4.44 9.96 -19.84
N GLY A 153 -3.51 9.82 -20.78
CA GLY A 153 -2.78 10.95 -21.36
C GLY A 153 -1.74 11.54 -20.40
N LYS A 154 -1.23 12.75 -20.73
CA LYS A 154 -0.12 13.37 -19.97
C LYS A 154 -0.46 14.73 -19.37
N THR A 155 -1.72 15.16 -19.45
CA THR A 155 -2.13 16.54 -19.13
C THR A 155 -2.77 16.70 -17.75
N LEU A 156 -3.20 15.61 -17.13
CA LEU A 156 -3.87 15.65 -15.84
C LEU A 156 -2.84 15.71 -14.71
N ASN A 157 -2.94 16.75 -13.88
CA ASN A 157 -2.08 16.96 -12.75
C ASN A 157 -2.88 17.51 -11.57
N LEU A 158 -2.58 17.05 -10.37
CA LEU A 158 -3.00 17.72 -9.15
C LEU A 158 -2.06 18.89 -8.85
N THR A 159 -2.60 20.02 -8.42
CA THR A 159 -1.78 21.10 -7.86
C THR A 159 -1.25 20.71 -6.49
N TYR A 160 -0.23 21.40 -5.98
CA TYR A 160 0.26 21.17 -4.63
C TYR A 160 -0.87 21.38 -3.59
N GLU A 161 -1.64 22.47 -3.76
CA GLU A 161 -2.73 22.84 -2.87
C GLU A 161 -3.86 21.78 -2.84
N GLU A 162 -4.12 21.12 -3.97
CA GLU A 162 -5.07 20.01 -4.03
C GLU A 162 -4.55 18.78 -3.29
N MET A 163 -3.27 18.44 -3.45
CA MET A 163 -2.63 17.34 -2.71
C MET A 163 -2.58 17.62 -1.20
N ASP A 164 -2.18 18.82 -0.80
CA ASP A 164 -2.12 19.27 0.59
C ASP A 164 -3.50 19.20 1.26
N LYS A 165 -4.52 19.70 0.58
CA LYS A 165 -5.90 19.61 1.04
C LYS A 165 -6.38 18.17 1.16
N LEU A 166 -6.06 17.31 0.18
CA LEU A 166 -6.39 15.89 0.18
C LEU A 166 -5.82 15.19 1.42
N VAL A 167 -4.56 15.46 1.73
CA VAL A 167 -3.89 14.85 2.90
C VAL A 167 -4.45 15.44 4.20
N THR A 168 -4.63 16.76 4.28
CA THR A 168 -5.20 17.41 5.46
C THR A 168 -6.58 16.84 5.82
N GLU A 169 -7.49 16.76 4.85
CA GLU A 169 -8.83 16.20 5.07
C GLU A 169 -8.79 14.70 5.37
N GLY A 170 -7.82 13.97 4.80
CA GLY A 170 -7.59 12.55 5.11
C GLY A 170 -7.13 12.36 6.55
N GLU A 171 -6.18 13.16 7.04
CA GLU A 171 -5.71 13.13 8.44
C GLU A 171 -6.86 13.45 9.42
N GLU A 172 -7.75 14.38 9.08
CA GLU A 172 -8.97 14.65 9.85
C GLU A 172 -9.90 13.42 9.94
N LEU A 173 -9.85 12.52 8.96
CA LEU A 173 -10.59 11.26 8.94
C LEU A 173 -9.82 10.09 9.57
N GLY A 174 -8.60 10.33 10.09
CA GLY A 174 -7.73 9.31 10.68
C GLY A 174 -6.98 8.46 9.65
N ILE A 175 -6.85 8.96 8.43
CA ILE A 175 -6.09 8.31 7.36
C ILE A 175 -4.69 8.89 7.36
N HIS A 176 -3.69 8.03 7.62
CA HIS A 176 -2.29 8.41 7.74
C HIS A 176 -1.37 7.66 6.77
N TRP A 177 -1.95 6.92 5.83
CA TRP A 177 -1.21 6.19 4.80
C TRP A 177 -1.66 6.63 3.41
N TYR A 178 -0.73 7.22 2.66
CA TYR A 178 -0.95 7.73 1.32
C TYR A 178 -0.05 6.99 0.33
N MET A 179 -0.66 6.48 -0.75
CA MET A 179 0.05 5.86 -1.86
C MET A 179 -0.02 6.78 -3.08
N CYS A 180 1.12 7.06 -3.68
CA CYS A 180 1.23 7.87 -4.89
C CYS A 180 1.60 6.98 -6.07
N THR A 181 0.74 6.99 -7.10
CA THR A 181 0.93 6.28 -8.37
C THR A 181 0.76 7.25 -9.54
N GLY A 182 0.13 6.85 -10.64
CA GLY A 182 -0.19 7.68 -11.79
C GLY A 182 0.69 7.40 -12.98
N GLY A 183 1.19 8.43 -13.66
CA GLY A 183 2.25 8.33 -14.63
C GLY A 183 3.58 8.00 -13.94
N GLU A 184 4.39 9.03 -13.67
CA GLU A 184 5.57 8.90 -12.81
C GLU A 184 5.51 9.97 -11.71
N PRO A 185 5.24 9.60 -10.45
CA PRO A 185 5.11 10.57 -9.36
C PRO A 185 6.40 11.38 -9.13
N MET A 186 7.57 10.85 -9.47
CA MET A 186 8.84 11.56 -9.34
C MET A 186 8.99 12.73 -10.32
N CYS A 187 8.14 12.87 -11.34
CA CYS A 187 8.01 14.12 -12.11
C CYS A 187 7.56 15.29 -11.22
N ARG A 188 6.98 14.99 -10.04
CA ARG A 188 6.53 15.96 -9.03
C ARG A 188 7.32 15.81 -7.71
N LYS A 189 8.59 15.34 -7.76
CA LYS A 189 9.38 15.01 -6.57
C LYS A 189 9.48 16.16 -5.55
N ASN A 190 9.60 17.40 -6.01
CA ASN A 190 9.71 18.57 -5.12
C ASN A 190 8.38 18.85 -4.37
N ASP A 191 7.25 18.72 -5.06
CA ASP A 191 5.94 18.87 -4.41
C ASP A 191 5.67 17.77 -3.41
N LEU A 192 6.06 16.53 -3.74
CA LEU A 192 5.91 15.38 -2.85
C LEU A 192 6.81 15.46 -1.63
N LEU A 193 8.05 15.96 -1.76
CA LEU A 193 8.93 16.28 -0.62
C LEU A 193 8.32 17.37 0.27
N LYS A 194 7.80 18.44 -0.33
CA LYS A 194 7.11 19.52 0.39
C LYS A 194 5.88 19.00 1.12
N LEU A 195 5.09 18.13 0.47
CA LEU A 195 3.93 17.48 1.07
C LEU A 195 4.31 16.60 2.26
N ALA A 196 5.32 15.75 2.11
CA ALA A 196 5.84 14.90 3.17
C ALA A 196 6.37 15.71 4.36
N ALA A 197 7.04 16.83 4.09
CA ALA A 197 7.52 17.75 5.13
C ALA A 197 6.37 18.44 5.89
N ALA A 198 5.26 18.77 5.21
CA ALA A 198 4.09 19.40 5.82
C ALA A 198 3.27 18.41 6.67
N HIS A 199 3.23 17.13 6.29
CA HIS A 199 2.37 16.11 6.89
C HIS A 199 3.18 15.02 7.62
N GLN A 200 3.84 15.41 8.71
CA GLN A 200 4.74 14.54 9.49
C GLN A 200 4.03 13.47 10.33
N SER A 201 2.70 13.46 10.38
CA SER A 201 1.90 12.38 10.99
C SER A 201 1.50 11.28 10.00
N SER A 202 1.80 11.46 8.72
CA SER A 202 1.44 10.55 7.64
C SER A 202 2.66 9.94 6.97
N VAL A 203 2.47 8.82 6.26
CA VAL A 203 3.49 8.22 5.38
C VAL A 203 3.06 8.31 3.93
N PHE A 204 4.05 8.50 3.07
CA PHE A 204 3.90 8.59 1.62
C PHE A 204 4.66 7.45 0.95
N HIS A 205 3.94 6.54 0.35
CA HIS A 205 4.49 5.41 -0.40
C HIS A 205 4.36 5.67 -1.90
N LEU A 206 5.48 5.74 -2.61
CA LEU A 206 5.53 6.12 -4.02
C LEU A 206 5.85 4.91 -4.90
N PHE A 207 4.97 4.62 -5.86
CA PHE A 207 5.27 3.69 -6.95
C PHE A 207 5.98 4.44 -8.05
N THR A 208 7.24 4.13 -8.29
CA THR A 208 8.08 4.88 -9.22
C THR A 208 8.89 3.96 -10.13
N ASN A 209 9.20 4.43 -11.33
CA ASN A 209 10.14 3.75 -12.21
C ASN A 209 11.61 3.93 -11.78
N GLY A 210 11.87 4.73 -10.76
CA GLY A 210 13.19 4.93 -10.15
C GLY A 210 14.17 5.81 -10.95
N THR A 211 13.90 6.09 -12.22
CA THR A 211 14.88 6.74 -13.12
C THR A 211 15.17 8.21 -12.83
N LEU A 212 14.37 8.85 -11.95
CA LEU A 212 14.50 10.24 -11.54
C LEU A 212 15.02 10.40 -10.10
N ILE A 213 15.41 9.30 -9.46
CA ILE A 213 16.03 9.31 -8.13
C ILE A 213 17.49 9.72 -8.28
N ASP A 214 17.89 10.74 -7.53
CA ASP A 214 19.25 11.26 -7.48
C ASP A 214 19.74 11.42 -6.02
N GLU A 215 21.01 11.72 -5.86
CA GLU A 215 21.68 11.87 -4.57
C GLU A 215 21.04 12.96 -3.70
N GLU A 216 20.64 14.09 -4.31
CA GLU A 216 20.02 15.21 -3.60
C GLU A 216 18.63 14.82 -3.07
N PHE A 217 17.84 14.17 -3.90
CA PHE A 217 16.54 13.66 -3.50
C PHE A 217 16.66 12.68 -2.32
N CYS A 218 17.62 11.75 -2.36
CA CYS A 218 17.85 10.81 -1.25
C CYS A 218 18.16 11.53 0.07
N LYS A 219 18.95 12.60 0.05
CA LYS A 219 19.25 13.42 1.24
C LYS A 219 18.02 14.14 1.77
N GLU A 220 17.16 14.66 0.88
CA GLU A 220 15.92 15.31 1.31
C GLU A 220 14.93 14.29 1.91
N VAL A 221 14.85 13.08 1.33
CA VAL A 221 14.04 11.98 1.90
C VAL A 221 14.51 11.59 3.31
N GLN A 222 15.84 11.56 3.56
CA GLN A 222 16.36 11.33 4.92
C GLN A 222 15.88 12.40 5.90
N LYS A 223 15.83 13.66 5.48
CA LYS A 223 15.38 14.78 6.34
C LYS A 223 13.90 14.68 6.69
N VAL A 224 13.03 14.37 5.72
CA VAL A 224 11.59 14.26 5.98
C VAL A 224 11.21 12.94 6.69
N GLY A 225 11.87 11.83 6.39
CA GLY A 225 11.79 10.56 7.08
C GLY A 225 10.54 9.72 6.84
N ASN A 226 9.45 10.29 6.34
CA ASN A 226 8.13 9.66 6.24
C ASN A 226 7.75 9.20 4.82
N MET A 227 8.76 8.94 3.97
CA MET A 227 8.57 8.43 2.61
C MET A 227 9.16 7.02 2.48
N ALA A 228 8.52 6.17 1.64
CA ALA A 228 9.04 4.89 1.20
C ALA A 228 8.69 4.65 -0.27
N PHE A 229 9.40 3.74 -0.93
CA PHE A 229 9.33 3.62 -2.38
C PHE A 229 9.11 2.17 -2.82
N PHE A 230 8.35 2.01 -3.91
CA PHE A 230 8.15 0.77 -4.63
C PHE A 230 8.74 0.93 -6.02
N ILE A 231 9.98 0.45 -6.20
CA ILE A 231 10.72 0.60 -7.45
C ILE A 231 10.23 -0.41 -8.46
N SER A 232 9.85 0.07 -9.61
CA SER A 232 9.35 -0.79 -10.69
C SER A 232 10.48 -1.52 -11.41
N ILE A 233 10.43 -2.87 -11.42
CA ILE A 233 11.40 -3.74 -12.08
C ILE A 233 10.73 -5.06 -12.51
N GLU A 234 11.10 -5.63 -13.65
CA GLU A 234 10.49 -6.84 -14.21
C GLU A 234 11.44 -8.02 -14.41
N GLY A 235 12.61 -7.98 -13.78
CA GLY A 235 13.67 -9.00 -13.88
C GLY A 235 15.03 -8.36 -14.13
N ILE A 236 16.06 -9.20 -14.34
CA ILE A 236 17.44 -8.75 -14.56
C ILE A 236 17.63 -8.33 -16.02
N GLY A 237 18.31 -7.21 -16.24
CA GLY A 237 18.76 -6.75 -17.56
C GLY A 237 17.62 -6.59 -18.55
N ASP A 238 17.72 -7.32 -19.65
CA ASP A 238 16.77 -7.26 -20.79
C ASP A 238 15.31 -7.51 -20.37
N ALA A 239 15.05 -8.30 -19.33
CA ALA A 239 13.69 -8.54 -18.85
C ALA A 239 12.99 -7.26 -18.37
N THR A 240 13.73 -6.32 -17.78
CA THR A 240 13.24 -4.99 -17.42
C THR A 240 13.24 -4.05 -18.63
N ASP A 241 14.32 -4.05 -19.41
CA ASP A 241 14.50 -3.16 -20.54
C ASP A 241 13.49 -3.40 -21.67
N ASP A 242 13.14 -4.65 -21.93
CA ASP A 242 12.14 -5.03 -22.95
C ASP A 242 10.76 -4.41 -22.68
N ARG A 243 10.38 -4.28 -21.43
CA ARG A 243 9.10 -3.67 -21.06
C ARG A 243 9.19 -2.16 -20.90
N ARG A 244 10.27 -1.67 -20.28
CA ARG A 244 10.38 -0.27 -19.83
C ARG A 244 11.18 0.62 -20.73
N GLY A 245 12.02 0.03 -21.59
CA GLY A 245 12.91 0.72 -22.52
C GLY A 245 14.37 0.47 -22.18
N LYS A 246 15.20 0.51 -23.21
CA LYS A 246 16.63 0.21 -23.12
C LYS A 246 17.36 1.10 -22.11
N GLY A 247 18.16 0.49 -21.23
CA GLY A 247 18.96 1.14 -20.20
C GLY A 247 18.16 1.59 -18.97
N VAL A 248 16.90 1.16 -18.85
CA VAL A 248 16.10 1.42 -17.63
C VAL A 248 16.58 0.54 -16.48
N PHE A 249 16.98 -0.71 -16.75
CA PHE A 249 17.51 -1.59 -15.72
C PHE A 249 18.71 -0.95 -15.01
N ASP A 250 19.70 -0.47 -15.74
CA ASP A 250 20.90 0.16 -15.16
C ASP A 250 20.54 1.39 -14.29
N LYS A 251 19.57 2.21 -14.75
CA LYS A 251 19.08 3.36 -13.97
C LYS A 251 18.38 2.93 -12.68
N VAL A 252 17.60 1.85 -12.72
CA VAL A 252 16.95 1.27 -11.55
C VAL A 252 17.98 0.75 -10.54
N MET A 253 18.99 0.03 -11.02
CA MET A 253 20.07 -0.46 -10.16
C MET A 253 20.85 0.69 -9.52
N HIS A 254 21.21 1.72 -10.29
CA HIS A 254 21.84 2.92 -9.76
C HIS A 254 20.97 3.63 -8.70
N ALA A 255 19.66 3.73 -8.94
CA ALA A 255 18.73 4.29 -7.95
C ALA A 255 18.71 3.46 -6.65
N MET A 256 18.68 2.12 -6.74
CA MET A 256 18.75 1.24 -5.57
C MET A 256 20.07 1.41 -4.80
N ASP A 257 21.21 1.53 -5.50
CA ASP A 257 22.52 1.80 -4.88
C ASP A 257 22.53 3.12 -4.10
N LEU A 258 21.97 4.18 -4.69
CA LEU A 258 21.83 5.48 -4.00
C LEU A 258 20.92 5.36 -2.77
N MET A 259 19.78 4.70 -2.91
CA MET A 259 18.84 4.53 -1.81
C MET A 259 19.42 3.67 -0.69
N GLN A 260 20.15 2.61 -1.01
CA GLN A 260 20.86 1.77 -0.04
C GLN A 260 21.94 2.56 0.68
N LYS A 261 22.75 3.31 -0.05
CA LYS A 261 23.80 4.20 0.50
C LYS A 261 23.23 5.19 1.51
N HIS A 262 22.03 5.71 1.27
CA HIS A 262 21.36 6.67 2.15
C HIS A 262 20.44 6.01 3.19
N GLY A 263 20.38 4.67 3.25
CA GLY A 263 19.54 3.94 4.19
C GLY A 263 18.05 4.21 4.02
N LEU A 264 17.57 4.42 2.79
CA LEU A 264 16.16 4.65 2.54
C LEU A 264 15.35 3.37 2.69
N LEU A 265 14.05 3.49 2.99
CA LEU A 265 13.12 2.37 3.01
C LEU A 265 12.49 2.19 1.63
N TYR A 266 12.72 1.04 1.01
CA TYR A 266 12.14 0.73 -0.29
C TYR A 266 11.94 -0.77 -0.53
N GLY A 267 11.06 -1.03 -1.45
CA GLY A 267 10.76 -2.33 -2.01
C GLY A 267 10.63 -2.25 -3.52
N THR A 268 10.09 -3.29 -4.14
CA THR A 268 9.85 -3.32 -5.59
C THR A 268 8.37 -3.48 -5.91
N SER A 269 7.98 -2.95 -7.06
CA SER A 269 6.71 -3.17 -7.73
C SER A 269 6.96 -3.96 -9.00
N ILE A 270 6.49 -5.19 -9.05
CA ILE A 270 6.81 -6.16 -10.10
C ILE A 270 5.55 -6.53 -10.86
N CYS A 271 5.47 -6.11 -12.11
CA CYS A 271 4.41 -6.57 -12.98
C CYS A 271 4.83 -7.87 -13.66
N TYR A 272 4.20 -8.99 -13.30
CA TYR A 272 4.51 -10.26 -13.89
C TYR A 272 3.52 -10.66 -14.99
N THR A 273 4.07 -11.33 -16.01
CA THR A 273 3.42 -11.72 -17.26
C THR A 273 3.65 -13.21 -17.53
N SER A 274 2.99 -13.76 -18.55
CA SER A 274 3.26 -15.10 -19.07
C SER A 274 4.73 -15.32 -19.47
N GLN A 275 5.48 -14.25 -19.74
CA GLN A 275 6.86 -14.31 -20.23
C GLN A 275 7.91 -14.23 -19.12
N ASN A 276 7.66 -13.44 -18.03
CA ASN A 276 8.68 -13.18 -17.01
C ASN A 276 8.39 -13.81 -15.63
N TYR A 277 7.25 -14.47 -15.41
CA TYR A 277 6.82 -14.96 -14.10
C TYR A 277 7.85 -15.85 -13.39
N LYS A 278 8.62 -16.66 -14.12
CA LYS A 278 9.72 -17.45 -13.54
C LYS A 278 10.94 -16.59 -13.23
N ALA A 279 11.30 -15.67 -14.11
CA ALA A 279 12.45 -14.79 -13.93
C ALA A 279 12.30 -13.91 -12.68
N VAL A 280 11.13 -13.29 -12.49
CA VAL A 280 10.86 -12.40 -11.35
C VAL A 280 10.68 -13.12 -10.01
N THR A 281 10.65 -14.44 -10.01
CA THR A 281 10.58 -15.27 -8.80
C THR A 281 11.78 -16.23 -8.68
N SER A 282 12.78 -16.09 -9.54
CA SER A 282 14.01 -16.88 -9.46
C SER A 282 14.82 -16.51 -8.22
N ASP A 283 15.58 -17.47 -7.69
CA ASP A 283 16.44 -17.21 -6.54
C ASP A 283 17.49 -16.14 -6.84
N GLU A 284 18.06 -16.16 -8.05
CA GLU A 284 19.04 -15.17 -8.51
C GLU A 284 18.49 -13.75 -8.46
N PHE A 285 17.27 -13.54 -8.98
CA PHE A 285 16.63 -12.23 -8.95
C PHE A 285 16.32 -11.77 -7.53
N ILE A 286 15.78 -12.66 -6.69
CA ILE A 286 15.45 -12.35 -5.31
C ILE A 286 16.73 -12.04 -4.49
N ASP A 287 17.79 -12.82 -4.66
CA ASP A 287 19.06 -12.59 -3.96
C ASP A 287 19.73 -11.27 -4.41
N MET A 288 19.65 -10.94 -5.69
CA MET A 288 20.07 -9.64 -6.21
C MET A 288 19.30 -8.51 -5.51
N LEU A 289 17.97 -8.59 -5.44
CA LEU A 289 17.15 -7.56 -4.76
C LEU A 289 17.51 -7.43 -3.28
N ILE A 290 17.69 -8.56 -2.58
CA ILE A 290 18.10 -8.57 -1.17
C ILE A 290 19.47 -7.90 -0.99
N SER A 291 20.44 -8.19 -1.85
CA SER A 291 21.78 -7.61 -1.79
C SER A 291 21.80 -6.11 -2.02
N HIS A 292 20.86 -5.58 -2.81
CA HIS A 292 20.66 -4.13 -3.03
C HIS A 292 19.70 -3.49 -2.01
N GLY A 293 19.48 -4.11 -0.86
CA GLY A 293 18.75 -3.49 0.24
C GLY A 293 17.22 -3.48 0.12
N VAL A 294 16.64 -4.14 -0.87
CA VAL A 294 15.19 -4.26 -1.04
C VAL A 294 14.57 -5.00 0.14
N ARG A 295 13.49 -4.44 0.73
CA ARG A 295 12.83 -5.01 1.92
C ARG A 295 11.58 -5.81 1.59
N PHE A 296 10.87 -5.45 0.53
CA PHE A 296 9.67 -6.17 0.14
C PHE A 296 9.44 -6.10 -1.36
N ASN A 297 8.75 -7.12 -1.89
CA ASN A 297 8.32 -7.20 -3.27
C ASN A 297 6.80 -7.18 -3.32
N TRP A 298 6.27 -6.30 -4.16
CA TRP A 298 4.85 -6.26 -4.45
C TRP A 298 4.63 -6.74 -5.88
N TYR A 299 4.07 -7.94 -6.03
CA TYR A 299 3.78 -8.57 -7.30
C TYR A 299 2.38 -8.20 -7.78
N PHE A 300 2.27 -7.80 -9.03
CA PHE A 300 1.01 -7.47 -9.70
C PHE A 300 0.85 -8.31 -10.96
N HIS A 301 -0.32 -8.89 -11.17
CA HIS A 301 -0.69 -9.46 -12.45
C HIS A 301 -0.64 -8.40 -13.56
N TYR A 302 -0.13 -8.78 -14.70
CA TYR A 302 -0.38 -8.01 -15.90
C TYR A 302 -1.88 -8.05 -16.24
N MET A 303 -2.47 -6.88 -16.39
CA MET A 303 -3.84 -6.71 -16.85
C MET A 303 -3.82 -6.08 -18.25
N PRO A 304 -4.51 -6.66 -19.26
CA PRO A 304 -4.53 -6.16 -20.61
C PRO A 304 -5.49 -4.96 -20.74
N ILE A 305 -5.13 -3.86 -20.08
CA ILE A 305 -5.85 -2.59 -20.03
C ILE A 305 -4.92 -1.51 -20.52
N GLY A 306 -5.47 -0.48 -21.16
CA GLY A 306 -4.72 0.67 -21.63
C GLY A 306 -4.19 0.52 -23.05
N ASP A 307 -3.39 1.50 -23.48
CA ASP A 307 -2.79 1.54 -24.79
C ASP A 307 -1.74 0.42 -24.95
N GLY A 308 -1.81 -0.30 -26.07
CA GLY A 308 -0.93 -1.43 -26.31
C GLY A 308 -1.21 -2.67 -25.47
N ALA A 309 -2.43 -2.83 -24.92
CA ALA A 309 -2.84 -4.02 -24.20
C ALA A 309 -2.67 -5.29 -25.06
N ASN A 310 -1.98 -6.31 -24.52
CA ASN A 310 -1.73 -7.57 -25.18
C ASN A 310 -2.18 -8.76 -24.30
N VAL A 311 -3.19 -9.49 -24.75
CA VAL A 311 -3.74 -10.65 -24.02
C VAL A 311 -2.75 -11.81 -23.91
N ASP A 312 -1.75 -11.92 -24.80
CA ASP A 312 -0.75 -12.97 -24.77
C ASP A 312 0.21 -12.84 -23.56
N LEU A 313 0.25 -11.66 -22.94
CA LEU A 313 1.01 -11.42 -21.73
C LEU A 313 0.26 -11.88 -20.45
N MET A 314 -1.00 -12.27 -20.57
CA MET A 314 -1.75 -12.82 -19.43
C MET A 314 -1.25 -14.21 -19.06
N LEU A 315 -1.24 -14.50 -17.75
CA LEU A 315 -0.92 -15.82 -17.26
C LEU A 315 -2.07 -16.80 -17.52
N ASN A 316 -1.73 -18.02 -17.89
CA ASN A 316 -2.67 -19.15 -17.86
C ASN A 316 -2.86 -19.67 -16.40
N ALA A 317 -3.74 -20.66 -16.22
CA ALA A 317 -4.07 -21.20 -14.90
C ALA A 317 -2.85 -21.81 -14.18
N GLU A 318 -2.02 -22.58 -14.90
CA GLU A 318 -0.83 -23.23 -14.35
C GLU A 318 0.24 -22.22 -13.92
N GLN A 319 0.43 -21.17 -14.72
CA GLN A 319 1.36 -20.09 -14.38
C GLN A 319 0.90 -19.29 -13.16
N ARG A 320 -0.41 -19.07 -13.01
CA ARG A 320 -0.97 -18.42 -11.83
C ARG A 320 -0.80 -19.27 -10.58
N GLU A 321 -1.05 -20.56 -10.67
CA GLU A 321 -0.86 -21.50 -9.57
C GLU A 321 0.62 -21.55 -9.15
N TYR A 322 1.54 -21.60 -10.12
CA TYR A 322 2.98 -21.47 -9.86
C TYR A 322 3.28 -20.20 -9.06
N MET A 323 2.77 -19.04 -9.46
CA MET A 323 3.03 -17.77 -8.76
C MET A 323 2.52 -17.80 -7.32
N ILE A 324 1.32 -18.32 -7.08
CA ILE A 324 0.73 -18.46 -5.75
C ILE A 324 1.68 -19.29 -4.84
N HIS A 325 2.10 -20.44 -5.32
CA HIS A 325 2.96 -21.33 -4.53
C HIS A 325 4.36 -20.74 -4.33
N ARG A 326 4.95 -20.19 -5.39
CA ARG A 326 6.33 -19.67 -5.33
C ARG A 326 6.45 -18.41 -4.45
N VAL A 327 5.51 -17.48 -4.54
CA VAL A 327 5.52 -16.29 -3.67
C VAL A 327 5.34 -16.69 -2.20
N ARG A 328 4.46 -17.65 -1.92
CA ARG A 328 4.30 -18.20 -0.56
C ARG A 328 5.53 -18.91 -0.05
N GLU A 329 6.25 -19.65 -0.90
CA GLU A 329 7.52 -20.28 -0.57
C GLU A 329 8.58 -19.23 -0.23
N ILE A 330 8.77 -18.22 -1.08
CA ILE A 330 9.71 -17.11 -0.83
C ILE A 330 9.40 -16.42 0.52
N ARG A 331 8.15 -16.15 0.79
CA ARG A 331 7.67 -15.50 2.01
C ARG A 331 7.62 -16.41 3.23
N GLY A 332 7.74 -17.73 3.09
CA GLY A 332 7.51 -18.74 4.12
C GLY A 332 8.04 -18.37 5.52
N LEU A 333 7.38 -18.85 6.57
CA LEU A 333 7.81 -18.60 7.95
C LEU A 333 9.12 -19.30 8.29
N THR A 334 9.31 -20.51 7.76
CA THR A 334 10.51 -21.33 7.89
C THR A 334 11.07 -21.58 6.49
N GLY A 335 12.37 -21.36 6.30
CA GLY A 335 12.96 -21.39 4.95
C GLY A 335 12.59 -20.16 4.11
N GLY A 336 12.78 -20.24 2.78
CA GLY A 336 12.55 -19.13 1.86
C GLY A 336 13.64 -18.04 1.94
N LYS A 337 13.30 -16.83 1.51
CA LYS A 337 14.26 -15.71 1.40
C LYS A 337 13.98 -14.61 2.45
N GLN A 338 15.00 -13.83 2.79
CA GLN A 338 14.92 -12.70 3.74
C GLN A 338 14.29 -11.46 3.10
N ILE A 339 13.11 -11.63 2.53
CA ILE A 339 12.33 -10.55 1.91
C ILE A 339 10.85 -10.82 2.10
N PHE A 340 10.07 -9.77 2.35
CA PHE A 340 8.62 -9.88 2.43
C PHE A 340 8.02 -9.73 1.03
N CYS A 341 7.13 -10.64 0.64
CA CYS A 341 6.48 -10.63 -0.66
C CYS A 341 4.96 -10.60 -0.53
N ILE A 342 4.32 -9.77 -1.34
CA ILE A 342 2.86 -9.70 -1.49
C ILE A 342 2.53 -10.00 -2.96
N ASP A 343 1.62 -10.91 -3.20
CA ASP A 343 0.99 -11.10 -4.51
C ASP A 343 -0.40 -10.44 -4.48
N PHE A 344 -0.49 -9.23 -5.01
CA PHE A 344 -1.63 -8.34 -4.82
C PHE A 344 -2.98 -8.99 -5.14
N GLN A 345 -3.09 -9.69 -6.26
CA GLN A 345 -4.35 -10.32 -6.67
C GLN A 345 -4.58 -11.69 -6.01
N ASN A 346 -3.53 -12.44 -5.69
CA ASN A 346 -3.67 -13.81 -5.18
C ASN A 346 -3.73 -13.87 -3.65
N ASP A 347 -3.19 -12.87 -2.95
CA ASP A 347 -3.24 -12.80 -1.48
C ASP A 347 -4.57 -12.22 -0.94
N GLY A 348 -5.48 -11.80 -1.82
CA GLY A 348 -6.79 -11.25 -1.43
C GLY A 348 -7.66 -12.18 -0.58
N GLU A 349 -7.40 -13.49 -0.60
CA GLU A 349 -8.08 -14.46 0.27
C GLU A 349 -7.75 -14.31 1.76
N TYR A 350 -6.60 -13.69 2.10
CA TYR A 350 -6.15 -13.49 3.48
C TYR A 350 -6.58 -12.15 4.07
N ILE A 351 -7.15 -11.29 3.27
CA ILE A 351 -7.44 -9.92 3.68
C ILE A 351 -8.91 -9.65 3.39
N ASP A 352 -9.75 -9.71 4.41
CA ASP A 352 -11.19 -9.43 4.29
C ASP A 352 -11.45 -8.08 3.60
N GLY A 353 -11.97 -8.12 2.38
CA GLY A 353 -12.42 -6.94 1.64
C GLY A 353 -11.34 -6.03 1.07
N VAL A 354 -10.11 -6.51 0.92
CA VAL A 354 -8.90 -5.70 0.68
C VAL A 354 -8.84 -4.97 -0.63
N LEU A 355 -9.35 -5.54 -1.67
CA LEU A 355 -9.11 -5.05 -3.02
C LEU A 355 -10.38 -4.64 -3.74
N GLN A 356 -11.49 -4.55 -3.01
CA GLN A 356 -12.75 -4.11 -3.57
C GLN A 356 -12.92 -2.60 -3.32
N GLU A 357 -13.23 -1.88 -4.36
CA GLU A 357 -13.74 -0.51 -4.25
C GLU A 357 -14.92 -0.47 -3.28
N GLY A 358 -14.81 0.37 -2.26
CA GLY A 358 -15.78 0.39 -1.16
C GLY A 358 -15.51 -0.61 -0.05
N GLY A 359 -14.50 -1.47 -0.17
CA GLY A 359 -13.94 -2.24 0.93
C GLY A 359 -13.25 -1.36 1.96
N SER A 360 -12.73 -1.97 3.02
CA SER A 360 -12.12 -1.22 4.14
C SER A 360 -10.76 -0.60 3.83
N THR A 361 -10.21 -0.79 2.63
CA THR A 361 -8.77 -0.65 2.42
C THR A 361 -8.34 0.68 1.82
N HIS A 362 -8.88 1.08 0.67
CA HIS A 362 -8.41 2.31 0.02
C HIS A 362 -9.47 2.95 -0.87
N ILE A 363 -9.32 4.25 -1.11
CA ILE A 363 -9.99 5.00 -2.17
C ILE A 363 -8.90 5.49 -3.12
N SER A 364 -9.08 5.23 -4.41
CA SER A 364 -8.27 5.82 -5.47
C SER A 364 -8.86 7.15 -5.88
N ILE A 365 -8.06 8.20 -5.82
CA ILE A 365 -8.43 9.55 -6.27
C ILE A 365 -7.60 9.87 -7.51
N LEU A 366 -8.26 9.92 -8.65
CA LEU A 366 -7.66 10.28 -9.92
C LEU A 366 -7.78 11.79 -10.15
N PRO A 367 -6.85 12.42 -10.92
CA PRO A 367 -6.91 13.85 -11.23
C PRO A 367 -8.24 14.31 -11.84
N GLU A 368 -8.91 13.44 -12.61
CA GLU A 368 -10.21 13.78 -13.20
C GLU A 368 -11.33 13.96 -12.15
N MET A 369 -11.22 13.32 -10.99
CA MET A 369 -12.22 13.47 -9.92
C MET A 369 -12.12 14.82 -9.22
N TRP A 370 -10.99 15.53 -9.36
CA TRP A 370 -10.72 16.83 -8.74
C TRP A 370 -10.95 18.01 -9.69
N SER A 371 -11.37 17.77 -10.93
CA SER A 371 -11.63 18.82 -11.93
C SER A 371 -12.68 19.83 -11.47
N PRO A 372 -12.52 21.14 -11.78
CA PRO A 372 -13.52 22.19 -11.46
C PRO A 372 -14.93 21.91 -11.98
N ALA A 373 -15.08 21.15 -13.07
CA ALA A 373 -16.37 20.70 -13.56
C ALA A 373 -17.15 19.84 -12.57
N TYR A 374 -16.45 19.24 -11.58
CA TYR A 374 -17.06 18.45 -10.50
C TYR A 374 -17.43 19.29 -9.28
N SER A 375 -16.75 20.41 -9.04
CA SER A 375 -16.99 21.29 -7.91
C SER A 375 -18.21 22.20 -8.10
N SER A 376 -18.74 22.34 -9.33
CA SER A 376 -19.85 23.25 -9.65
C SER A 376 -21.23 22.68 -9.33
N ILE A 377 -21.37 21.46 -8.84
CA ILE A 377 -22.68 20.81 -8.69
C ILE A 377 -23.32 21.01 -7.31
N THR A 378 -22.59 21.46 -6.27
CA THR A 378 -23.23 21.86 -4.98
C THR A 378 -22.30 22.68 -4.09
N PRO A 379 -22.80 23.72 -3.39
CA PRO A 379 -22.05 24.39 -2.32
C PRO A 379 -22.04 23.47 -1.08
N ALA A 380 -20.86 23.09 -0.62
CA ALA A 380 -20.72 22.18 0.50
C ALA A 380 -19.55 22.48 1.41
N PRO A 381 -19.64 22.13 2.70
CA PRO A 381 -18.51 22.20 3.60
C PRO A 381 -17.50 21.13 3.18
N THR A 382 -16.26 21.50 2.94
CA THR A 382 -15.07 20.74 2.55
C THR A 382 -15.24 19.71 1.41
N SER A 383 -14.51 19.92 0.31
CA SER A 383 -14.68 19.16 -0.94
C SER A 383 -14.29 17.69 -0.82
N MET A 384 -13.33 17.33 0.04
CA MET A 384 -12.85 15.96 0.17
C MET A 384 -13.67 15.10 1.13
N THR A 385 -14.09 15.63 2.28
CA THR A 385 -15.03 14.93 3.17
C THR A 385 -16.28 14.53 2.41
N ARG A 386 -16.70 15.35 1.44
CA ARG A 386 -17.80 15.03 0.55
C ARG A 386 -17.42 14.06 -0.57
N ALA A 387 -16.21 14.15 -1.15
CA ALA A 387 -15.73 13.18 -2.14
C ALA A 387 -15.58 11.79 -1.51
N CYS A 388 -14.94 11.67 -0.35
CA CYS A 388 -14.88 10.44 0.43
C CYS A 388 -16.28 9.97 0.86
N TRP A 389 -17.16 10.89 1.30
CA TRP A 389 -18.54 10.57 1.63
C TRP A 389 -19.32 10.04 0.43
N ASN A 390 -19.23 10.70 -0.72
CA ASN A 390 -19.92 10.27 -1.93
C ASN A 390 -19.39 8.94 -2.45
N ALA A 391 -18.08 8.71 -2.42
CA ALA A 391 -17.47 7.45 -2.80
C ALA A 391 -17.89 6.31 -1.86
N CYS A 392 -17.85 6.53 -0.53
CA CYS A 392 -18.23 5.55 0.48
C CYS A 392 -19.75 5.35 0.60
N SER A 393 -20.57 6.38 0.29
CA SER A 393 -22.03 6.37 0.41
C SER A 393 -22.73 6.05 -0.90
N SER A 394 -22.00 5.85 -2.00
CA SER A 394 -22.62 5.54 -3.29
C SER A 394 -23.44 4.25 -3.22
N PRO A 395 -24.58 4.16 -3.95
CA PRO A 395 -25.35 2.92 -4.01
C PRO A 395 -24.52 1.71 -4.49
N CYS A 396 -23.47 1.96 -5.27
CA CYS A 396 -22.53 0.94 -5.74
C CYS A 396 -21.68 0.37 -4.59
N SER A 397 -21.10 1.21 -3.73
CA SER A 397 -20.29 0.75 -2.59
C SER A 397 -21.15 0.07 -1.51
N ARG A 398 -22.38 0.53 -1.28
CA ARG A 398 -23.31 -0.11 -0.33
C ARG A 398 -23.78 -1.49 -0.78
N ASN A 399 -23.94 -1.71 -2.09
CA ASN A 399 -24.36 -3.02 -2.61
C ASN A 399 -23.21 -4.03 -2.63
N ILE A 400 -21.96 -3.58 -2.78
CA ILE A 400 -20.77 -4.45 -2.73
C ILE A 400 -20.55 -5.01 -1.32
N THR A 401 -20.80 -4.22 -0.26
CA THR A 401 -20.68 -4.68 1.13
C THR A 401 -21.78 -5.68 1.57
N ARG A 402 -22.88 -5.78 0.80
CA ARG A 402 -23.99 -6.72 1.06
C ARG A 402 -23.99 -7.96 0.15
N ALA A 403 -23.16 -7.98 -0.88
CA ALA A 403 -23.05 -9.11 -1.80
C ALA A 403 -22.04 -10.14 -1.26
N SER A 404 -22.38 -11.41 -1.36
CA SER A 404 -21.50 -12.53 -1.03
C SER A 404 -20.20 -12.52 -1.85
N PRO A 405 -19.06 -13.04 -1.33
CA PRO A 405 -17.72 -12.90 -1.92
C PRO A 405 -17.51 -13.49 -3.33
N SER A 406 -18.52 -14.07 -3.93
CA SER A 406 -18.37 -14.84 -5.19
C SER A 406 -18.54 -14.06 -6.49
N THR A 407 -18.79 -12.75 -6.45
CA THR A 407 -18.97 -11.93 -7.66
C THR A 407 -18.06 -10.69 -7.62
N ALA A 408 -16.78 -10.89 -7.93
CA ALA A 408 -15.83 -9.81 -8.15
C ALA A 408 -16.08 -9.18 -9.53
N THR A 409 -16.77 -8.05 -9.57
CA THR A 409 -16.79 -7.17 -10.73
C THR A 409 -15.89 -5.98 -10.44
N ILE A 410 -14.77 -5.87 -11.15
CA ILE A 410 -13.89 -4.70 -11.09
C ILE A 410 -14.64 -3.54 -11.75
N CYS A 411 -15.17 -2.63 -10.94
CA CYS A 411 -15.69 -1.34 -11.42
C CYS A 411 -14.54 -0.33 -11.45
N VAL A 412 -14.07 0.04 -12.62
CA VAL A 412 -13.15 1.18 -12.81
C VAL A 412 -13.97 2.46 -12.63
N PRO A 413 -13.65 3.34 -11.64
CA PRO A 413 -14.50 4.49 -11.26
C PRO A 413 -14.81 5.44 -12.40
N ALA A 414 -13.89 5.67 -13.32
CA ALA A 414 -14.05 6.62 -14.43
C ALA A 414 -15.19 6.26 -15.41
N ARG A 415 -15.55 4.99 -15.53
CA ARG A 415 -16.66 4.57 -16.40
C ARG A 415 -18.01 4.46 -15.68
N CYS A 416 -18.03 4.21 -14.39
CA CYS A 416 -19.31 4.10 -13.63
C CYS A 416 -20.08 5.43 -13.59
N TRP A 417 -19.40 6.59 -13.60
CA TRP A 417 -20.03 7.91 -13.53
C TRP A 417 -20.54 8.43 -14.87
N ARG A 418 -19.91 8.10 -15.99
CA ARG A 418 -20.43 8.46 -17.31
C ARG A 418 -21.64 7.62 -17.75
N THR A 419 -21.92 6.49 -17.09
CA THR A 419 -22.95 5.55 -17.53
C THR A 419 -23.98 5.20 -16.45
N ARG A 420 -24.51 6.22 -15.74
CA ARG A 420 -25.68 6.07 -14.88
C ARG A 420 -26.82 5.25 -15.57
N ARG A 421 -26.86 5.23 -16.89
CA ARG A 421 -27.80 4.41 -17.70
C ARG A 421 -27.41 2.94 -17.79
N TYR A 422 -26.13 2.56 -17.66
CA TYR A 422 -25.71 1.17 -17.81
C TYR A 422 -25.74 0.37 -16.49
N CYS A 423 -25.42 0.96 -15.36
CA CYS A 423 -25.55 0.28 -14.06
C CYS A 423 -27.03 -0.10 -13.75
N VAL A 424 -27.99 0.74 -14.14
CA VAL A 424 -29.42 0.47 -13.93
C VAL A 424 -29.93 -0.66 -14.83
N LYS A 425 -29.35 -0.86 -16.03
CA LYS A 425 -29.74 -1.95 -16.93
C LYS A 425 -29.19 -3.33 -16.52
N TRP A 426 -28.03 -3.36 -15.85
CA TRP A 426 -27.43 -4.64 -15.41
C TRP A 426 -28.10 -5.22 -14.16
N SER A 427 -28.58 -4.39 -13.26
CA SER A 427 -29.31 -4.85 -12.07
C SER A 427 -30.71 -5.41 -12.35
N LYS A 428 -31.24 -5.25 -13.57
CA LYS A 428 -32.58 -5.71 -13.97
C LYS A 428 -32.61 -7.00 -14.79
N ARG A 429 -31.48 -7.65 -15.09
CA ARG A 429 -31.46 -8.96 -15.74
C ARG A 429 -31.05 -10.02 -14.72
N PRO A 430 -31.95 -10.91 -14.29
CA PRO A 430 -31.57 -12.11 -13.54
C PRO A 430 -30.73 -12.97 -14.47
N ALA A 431 -29.51 -13.33 -14.07
CA ALA A 431 -28.69 -14.31 -14.76
C ALA A 431 -29.45 -15.66 -14.76
N ARG A 432 -29.92 -16.10 -15.90
CA ARG A 432 -30.33 -17.47 -16.10
C ARG A 432 -29.07 -18.33 -16.10
N ILE A 433 -28.81 -19.00 -15.00
CA ILE A 433 -27.84 -20.09 -14.93
C ILE A 433 -28.41 -21.24 -15.72
N PRO A 434 -27.74 -21.75 -16.77
CA PRO A 434 -28.20 -22.98 -17.44
C PRO A 434 -28.07 -24.14 -16.45
N PRO A 435 -29.01 -25.11 -16.46
CA PRO A 435 -29.00 -26.26 -15.55
C PRO A 435 -27.75 -27.09 -15.81
N THR A 436 -26.98 -27.35 -14.78
CA THR A 436 -25.82 -28.25 -14.78
C THR A 436 -26.28 -29.65 -15.18
N ARG A 437 -25.81 -30.17 -16.32
CA ARG A 437 -25.94 -31.57 -16.69
C ARG A 437 -25.27 -32.44 -15.64
N SER A 438 -26.04 -33.27 -14.95
CA SER A 438 -25.57 -34.29 -14.05
C SER A 438 -24.67 -35.28 -14.81
N LEU A 439 -23.38 -35.31 -14.47
CA LEU A 439 -22.47 -36.39 -14.90
C LEU A 439 -22.82 -37.65 -14.13
N ARG A 440 -23.50 -38.60 -14.81
CA ARG A 440 -23.71 -39.96 -14.34
C ARG A 440 -22.35 -40.63 -14.14
N ARG A 441 -22.05 -41.02 -12.90
CA ARG A 441 -20.95 -41.93 -12.57
C ARG A 441 -21.15 -43.26 -13.32
N ARG A 442 -20.27 -43.59 -14.26
CA ARG A 442 -20.11 -44.96 -14.73
C ARG A 442 -19.24 -45.71 -13.72
N ARG A 443 -19.78 -46.73 -13.12
CA ARG A 443 -19.00 -47.76 -12.42
C ARG A 443 -18.27 -48.56 -13.48
N ILE A 444 -16.97 -48.73 -13.29
CA ILE A 444 -16.16 -49.74 -14.00
C ILE A 444 -16.06 -50.93 -13.07
N THR A 445 -16.57 -52.05 -13.54
CA THR A 445 -16.32 -53.40 -13.00
C THR A 445 -14.94 -53.85 -13.42
#